data_acb4b8918afddd94ab3df06435de5c8d
#
_entry.id   acb4b8918afddd94ab3df06435de5c8d
#
_cell.length_a   1.000
_cell.length_b   1.000
_cell.length_c   1.000
_cell.angle_alpha   90.00
_cell.angle_beta   90.00
_cell.angle_gamma   90.00
#
_symmetry.space_group_name_H-M   'P 1'
#
loop_
_entity.id
_entity.type
_entity.pdbx_description
1 polymer ?
#
loop_
_entity_poly.entity_id
_entity_poly.type
_entity_poly.pdbx_seq_one_letter_code
_entity_poly.pdbx_strand_id
1 'polypeptide(L)'
;MTEKERKERELRNIEELRMIDDTFFAAVFDDQTEETEVLIRTIMNRDDITVIESKVQNFIPNLRGHGVSLDVLAKDSEGRAYNIEVQRASEGASPKRARFTGAMVDTRLLEKGENYEDLPDRYTIFITEGDYYRRMEPVYHAQNTIKELDNAALGDGSYILYINGQYRNPGTPIGRLMHDFSCSNSSLILNPILKKRIKYLKEEEGGHRSMCKLMDDLINDVVKDRDIEMAKDLIVLGKLSLEDISKASRLPLSTVEELASSMGKKDPA
;
A
#
# COMPACT_ATOMS: atom_id res chain seq x y z
N MET A 1 -4.61 -24.40 23.43
CA MET A 1 -4.39 -24.59 21.97
C MET A 1 -2.98 -25.11 21.79
N THR A 2 -2.83 -26.27 21.22
CA THR A 2 -1.52 -26.87 20.93
C THR A 2 -0.87 -26.16 19.73
N GLU A 3 0.45 -26.30 19.58
CA GLU A 3 1.20 -25.75 18.43
C GLU A 3 0.65 -26.28 17.10
N LYS A 4 0.23 -27.53 17.05
CA LYS A 4 -0.41 -28.14 15.88
C LYS A 4 -1.74 -27.49 15.56
N GLU A 5 -2.60 -27.27 16.53
CA GLU A 5 -3.90 -26.60 16.35
C GLU A 5 -3.73 -25.15 15.87
N ARG A 6 -2.70 -24.47 16.39
CA ARG A 6 -2.34 -23.10 15.95
C ARG A 6 -1.94 -23.11 14.47
N LYS A 7 -1.03 -23.99 14.06
CA LYS A 7 -0.56 -24.11 12.68
C LYS A 7 -1.70 -24.46 11.71
N GLU A 8 -2.57 -25.40 12.07
CA GLU A 8 -3.74 -25.76 11.28
C GLU A 8 -4.73 -24.60 11.12
N ARG A 9 -4.87 -23.75 12.15
CA ARG A 9 -5.71 -22.55 12.08
C ARG A 9 -5.09 -21.49 11.18
N GLU A 10 -3.79 -21.27 11.26
CA GLU A 10 -3.06 -20.33 10.41
C GLU A 10 -3.18 -20.73 8.93
N LEU A 11 -3.00 -22.01 8.61
CA LEU A 11 -3.17 -22.52 7.25
C LEU A 11 -4.58 -22.31 6.72
N ARG A 12 -5.63 -22.64 7.50
CA ARG A 12 -7.02 -22.36 7.09
C ARG A 12 -7.27 -20.89 6.83
N ASN A 13 -6.72 -20.01 7.66
CA ASN A 13 -6.85 -18.56 7.44
C ASN A 13 -6.21 -18.14 6.11
N ILE A 14 -5.02 -18.66 5.78
CA ILE A 14 -4.34 -18.38 4.51
C ILE A 14 -5.16 -18.86 3.30
N GLU A 15 -5.81 -20.02 3.40
CA GLU A 15 -6.65 -20.56 2.32
C GLU A 15 -7.84 -19.63 1.98
N GLU A 16 -8.40 -18.93 2.96
CA GLU A 16 -9.56 -18.04 2.78
C GLU A 16 -9.19 -16.67 2.22
N LEU A 17 -7.91 -16.25 2.30
CA LEU A 17 -7.47 -14.93 1.85
C LEU A 17 -7.63 -14.75 0.33
N ARG A 18 -7.96 -13.51 -0.06
CA ARG A 18 -8.14 -13.07 -1.44
C ARG A 18 -7.16 -11.93 -1.73
N MET A 19 -6.85 -11.65 -2.99
CA MET A 19 -5.98 -10.53 -3.36
C MET A 19 -6.51 -9.15 -2.94
N ILE A 20 -7.80 -9.03 -2.61
CA ILE A 20 -8.39 -7.79 -2.06
C ILE A 20 -8.12 -7.63 -0.55
N ASP A 21 -7.58 -8.63 0.12
CA ASP A 21 -7.23 -8.58 1.54
C ASP A 21 -5.79 -8.07 1.67
N ASP A 22 -5.57 -6.97 2.40
CA ASP A 22 -4.32 -6.19 2.47
C ASP A 22 -3.07 -7.06 2.67
N THR A 23 -3.08 -7.95 3.66
CA THR A 23 -1.95 -8.85 3.97
C THR A 23 -1.64 -9.81 2.82
N PHE A 24 -2.68 -10.33 2.15
CA PHE A 24 -2.47 -11.24 1.03
C PHE A 24 -2.03 -10.51 -0.23
N PHE A 25 -2.56 -9.31 -0.46
CA PHE A 25 -2.09 -8.41 -1.52
C PHE A 25 -0.59 -8.13 -1.36
N ALA A 26 -0.18 -7.75 -0.16
CA ALA A 26 1.23 -7.57 0.17
C ALA A 26 2.07 -8.81 -0.19
N ALA A 27 1.66 -10.01 0.23
CA ALA A 27 2.39 -11.25 -0.03
C ALA A 27 2.47 -11.62 -1.52
N VAL A 28 1.43 -11.27 -2.30
CA VAL A 28 1.41 -11.56 -3.74
C VAL A 28 2.40 -10.67 -4.48
N PHE A 29 2.54 -9.40 -4.09
CA PHE A 29 3.24 -8.38 -4.88
C PHE A 29 4.60 -7.93 -4.32
N ASP A 30 4.95 -8.28 -3.06
CA ASP A 30 6.23 -7.89 -2.46
C ASP A 30 7.43 -8.51 -3.19
N ASP A 31 8.32 -7.66 -3.69
CA ASP A 31 9.47 -8.05 -4.53
C ASP A 31 9.10 -8.88 -5.78
N GLN A 32 7.82 -8.81 -6.23
CA GLN A 32 7.32 -9.58 -7.37
C GLN A 32 7.04 -8.64 -8.55
N THR A 33 8.08 -8.35 -9.33
CA THR A 33 7.97 -7.42 -10.47
C THR A 33 7.10 -7.97 -11.60
N GLU A 34 7.11 -9.28 -11.87
CA GLU A 34 6.32 -9.93 -12.93
C GLU A 34 4.80 -9.85 -12.61
N GLU A 35 4.42 -10.17 -11.37
CA GLU A 35 3.04 -10.10 -10.91
C GLU A 35 2.53 -8.66 -10.90
N THR A 36 3.36 -7.73 -10.44
CA THR A 36 3.05 -6.30 -10.39
C THR A 36 2.94 -5.71 -11.79
N GLU A 37 3.77 -6.16 -12.73
CA GLU A 37 3.70 -5.76 -14.13
C GLU A 37 2.37 -6.18 -14.78
N VAL A 38 1.94 -7.42 -14.54
CA VAL A 38 0.62 -7.91 -14.98
C VAL A 38 -0.51 -7.04 -14.43
N LEU A 39 -0.44 -6.70 -13.15
CA LEU A 39 -1.43 -5.85 -12.49
C LEU A 39 -1.49 -4.48 -13.15
N ILE A 40 -0.35 -3.79 -13.24
CA ILE A 40 -0.26 -2.42 -13.79
C ILE A 40 -0.64 -2.40 -15.27
N ARG A 41 -0.11 -3.31 -16.09
CA ARG A 41 -0.46 -3.41 -17.51
C ARG A 41 -1.96 -3.57 -17.73
N THR A 42 -2.59 -4.42 -16.92
CA THR A 42 -4.05 -4.64 -17.00
C THR A 42 -4.84 -3.40 -16.63
N ILE A 43 -4.46 -2.72 -15.54
CA ILE A 43 -5.14 -1.50 -15.06
C ILE A 43 -4.95 -0.35 -16.06
N MET A 44 -3.73 -0.17 -16.55
CA MET A 44 -3.38 0.92 -17.48
C MET A 44 -3.81 0.63 -18.92
N ASN A 45 -4.23 -0.60 -19.21
CA ASN A 45 -4.50 -1.11 -20.56
C ASN A 45 -3.33 -0.82 -21.53
N ARG A 46 -2.10 -1.14 -21.07
CA ARG A 46 -0.83 -0.90 -21.76
C ARG A 46 0.10 -2.09 -21.60
N ASP A 47 0.61 -2.62 -22.71
CA ASP A 47 1.52 -3.78 -22.73
C ASP A 47 3.02 -3.39 -22.69
N ASP A 48 3.32 -2.10 -22.87
CA ASP A 48 4.68 -1.56 -22.97
C ASP A 48 5.31 -1.18 -21.62
N ILE A 49 4.59 -1.35 -20.51
CA ILE A 49 5.09 -1.06 -19.17
C ILE A 49 6.01 -2.21 -18.71
N THR A 50 7.21 -1.89 -18.24
CA THR A 50 8.13 -2.84 -17.62
C THR A 50 8.41 -2.42 -16.18
N VAL A 51 7.97 -3.22 -15.22
CA VAL A 51 8.18 -2.95 -13.79
C VAL A 51 9.58 -3.39 -13.39
N ILE A 52 10.34 -2.48 -12.79
CA ILE A 52 11.72 -2.73 -12.33
C ILE A 52 11.81 -2.82 -10.80
N GLU A 53 10.83 -2.30 -10.09
CA GLU A 53 10.78 -2.33 -8.62
C GLU A 53 9.33 -2.49 -8.16
N SER A 54 9.12 -3.34 -7.16
CA SER A 54 7.85 -3.51 -6.44
C SER A 54 8.14 -3.75 -4.97
N LYS A 55 7.68 -2.85 -4.10
CA LYS A 55 7.91 -2.92 -2.65
C LYS A 55 6.60 -2.72 -1.91
N VAL A 56 6.40 -3.56 -0.91
CA VAL A 56 5.26 -3.49 -0.01
C VAL A 56 5.61 -2.65 1.21
N GLN A 57 4.58 -2.01 1.77
CA GLN A 57 4.60 -1.29 3.05
C GLN A 57 5.79 -0.34 3.22
N ASN A 58 5.95 0.50 2.22
CA ASN A 58 6.80 1.65 2.37
C ASN A 58 6.12 2.67 3.30
N PHE A 59 6.41 2.58 4.61
CA PHE A 59 6.00 3.62 5.54
C PHE A 59 6.73 4.92 5.21
N ILE A 60 5.98 5.96 4.92
CA ILE A 60 6.51 7.31 4.73
C ILE A 60 6.23 8.09 6.01
N PRO A 61 7.24 8.31 6.87
CA PRO A 61 7.05 9.03 8.11
C PRO A 61 6.77 10.50 7.83
N ASN A 62 5.81 11.06 8.55
CA ASN A 62 5.59 12.50 8.58
C ASN A 62 5.91 13.00 10.00
N LEU A 63 6.96 13.79 10.13
CA LEU A 63 7.43 14.31 11.43
C LEU A 63 6.41 15.24 12.12
N ARG A 64 5.44 15.78 11.38
CA ARG A 64 4.46 16.76 11.89
C ARG A 64 3.00 16.33 11.77
N GLY A 65 2.73 15.12 11.31
CA GLY A 65 1.37 14.66 11.05
C GLY A 65 1.28 13.15 10.85
N HIS A 66 0.20 12.73 10.18
CA HIS A 66 0.02 11.32 9.86
C HIS A 66 1.05 10.86 8.83
N GLY A 67 1.80 9.82 9.14
CA GLY A 67 2.55 9.05 8.16
C GLY A 67 1.59 8.27 7.23
N VAL A 68 2.12 7.72 6.15
CA VAL A 68 1.36 6.90 5.21
C VAL A 68 2.06 5.55 5.08
N SER A 69 1.32 4.48 5.31
CA SER A 69 1.73 3.14 4.88
C SER A 69 1.15 2.90 3.50
N LEU A 70 2.00 2.47 2.57
CA LEU A 70 1.61 2.15 1.20
C LEU A 70 1.50 0.64 1.06
N ASP A 71 0.42 0.14 0.43
CA ASP A 71 0.28 -1.31 0.24
C ASP A 71 1.34 -1.83 -0.74
N VAL A 72 1.43 -1.24 -1.93
CA VAL A 72 2.51 -1.51 -2.90
C VAL A 72 2.96 -0.21 -3.56
N LEU A 73 4.26 0.06 -3.57
CA LEU A 73 4.88 1.09 -4.39
C LEU A 73 5.75 0.42 -5.45
N ALA A 74 5.42 0.64 -6.72
CA ALA A 74 6.15 0.11 -7.86
C ALA A 74 6.74 1.24 -8.71
N LYS A 75 7.82 0.92 -9.44
CA LYS A 75 8.47 1.80 -10.40
C LYS A 75 8.69 1.05 -11.72
N ASP A 76 8.45 1.72 -12.82
CA ASP A 76 8.74 1.15 -14.14
C ASP A 76 10.06 1.66 -14.74
N SER A 77 10.42 1.10 -15.89
CA SER A 77 11.65 1.43 -16.61
C SER A 77 11.71 2.87 -17.16
N GLU A 78 10.58 3.55 -17.25
CA GLU A 78 10.50 4.98 -17.63
C GLU A 78 10.51 5.90 -16.39
N GLY A 79 10.65 5.33 -15.19
CA GLY A 79 10.72 6.06 -13.94
C GLY A 79 9.36 6.40 -13.34
N ARG A 80 8.23 6.07 -13.98
CA ARG A 80 6.88 6.32 -13.44
C ARG A 80 6.66 5.55 -12.16
N ALA A 81 5.98 6.18 -11.20
CA ALA A 81 5.68 5.60 -9.91
C ALA A 81 4.20 5.18 -9.81
N TYR A 82 3.96 3.99 -9.27
CA TYR A 82 2.63 3.42 -9.08
C TYR A 82 2.43 3.09 -7.61
N ASN A 83 1.61 3.87 -6.92
CA ASN A 83 1.15 3.54 -5.57
C ASN A 83 -0.19 2.82 -5.69
N ILE A 84 -0.22 1.55 -5.30
CA ILE A 84 -1.39 0.67 -5.44
C ILE A 84 -1.88 0.30 -4.05
N GLU A 85 -3.15 0.60 -3.78
CA GLU A 85 -3.83 0.40 -2.51
C GLU A 85 -5.05 -0.49 -2.71
N VAL A 86 -5.25 -1.49 -1.88
CA VAL A 86 -6.48 -2.29 -1.84
C VAL A 86 -7.38 -1.81 -0.71
N GLN A 87 -8.68 -1.69 -0.96
CA GLN A 87 -9.62 -1.17 0.04
C GLN A 87 -10.93 -1.97 0.04
N ARG A 88 -11.18 -2.73 1.10
CA ARG A 88 -12.44 -3.44 1.28
C ARG A 88 -13.59 -2.49 1.65
N ALA A 89 -13.31 -1.46 2.45
CA ALA A 89 -14.27 -0.44 2.82
C ALA A 89 -14.09 0.82 1.96
N SER A 90 -15.18 1.36 1.41
CA SER A 90 -15.16 2.54 0.53
C SER A 90 -14.56 3.77 1.19
N GLU A 91 -14.72 3.92 2.51
CA GLU A 91 -14.21 5.04 3.30
C GLU A 91 -12.68 5.17 3.21
N GLY A 92 -11.99 4.03 3.03
CA GLY A 92 -10.54 3.99 2.88
C GLY A 92 -10.02 4.62 1.58
N ALA A 93 -10.85 4.73 0.53
CA ALA A 93 -10.46 5.23 -0.78
C ALA A 93 -10.87 6.69 -1.06
N SER A 94 -10.97 7.55 -0.03
CA SER A 94 -11.45 8.91 -0.23
C SER A 94 -10.51 9.75 -1.13
N PRO A 95 -11.03 10.69 -1.96
CA PRO A 95 -10.20 11.56 -2.80
C PRO A 95 -9.21 12.41 -1.99
N LYS A 96 -9.55 12.76 -0.75
CA LYS A 96 -8.62 13.48 0.15
C LYS A 96 -7.47 12.60 0.59
N ARG A 97 -7.71 11.31 0.88
CA ARG A 97 -6.66 10.35 1.16
C ARG A 97 -5.77 10.14 -0.07
N ALA A 98 -6.37 9.95 -1.25
CA ALA A 98 -5.62 9.81 -2.51
C ALA A 98 -4.67 10.99 -2.74
N ARG A 99 -5.17 12.22 -2.55
CA ARG A 99 -4.35 13.44 -2.66
C ARG A 99 -3.23 13.45 -1.62
N PHE A 100 -3.52 13.12 -0.36
CA PHE A 100 -2.53 13.13 0.72
C PHE A 100 -1.46 12.07 0.50
N THR A 101 -1.86 10.82 0.22
CA THR A 101 -0.94 9.72 -0.08
C THR A 101 -0.04 10.05 -1.27
N GLY A 102 -0.63 10.58 -2.35
CA GLY A 102 0.14 11.03 -3.51
C GLY A 102 1.19 12.07 -3.18
N ALA A 103 0.84 13.11 -2.42
CA ALA A 103 1.81 14.12 -1.99
C ALA A 103 2.94 13.54 -1.12
N MET A 104 2.64 12.55 -0.28
CA MET A 104 3.66 11.86 0.52
C MET A 104 4.59 11.01 -0.36
N VAL A 105 4.08 10.38 -1.41
CA VAL A 105 4.91 9.67 -2.39
C VAL A 105 5.81 10.65 -3.13
N ASP A 106 5.30 11.79 -3.57
CA ASP A 106 6.08 12.83 -4.25
C ASP A 106 7.26 13.32 -3.39
N THR A 107 7.06 13.49 -2.07
CA THR A 107 8.15 13.87 -1.14
C THR A 107 9.25 12.82 -1.02
N ARG A 108 8.98 11.57 -1.38
CA ARG A 108 9.94 10.48 -1.38
C ARG A 108 10.64 10.31 -2.73
N LEU A 109 9.98 10.71 -3.80
CA LEU A 109 10.50 10.59 -5.16
C LEU A 109 11.45 11.72 -5.54
N LEU A 110 11.39 12.85 -4.83
CA LEU A 110 12.25 14.01 -5.05
C LEU A 110 13.24 14.17 -3.89
N GLU A 111 14.52 14.06 -4.18
CA GLU A 111 15.57 14.25 -3.18
C GLU A 111 15.91 15.76 -2.97
N LYS A 112 16.55 16.06 -1.84
CA LYS A 112 16.96 17.43 -1.53
C LYS A 112 17.96 17.97 -2.56
N GLY A 113 17.53 18.99 -3.29
CA GLY A 113 18.35 19.69 -4.29
C GLY A 113 18.03 19.30 -5.73
N GLU A 114 17.13 18.38 -5.96
CA GLU A 114 16.58 18.08 -7.28
C GLU A 114 15.54 19.14 -7.71
N ASN A 115 15.31 19.26 -9.01
CA ASN A 115 14.31 20.19 -9.54
C ASN A 115 12.92 19.54 -9.47
N TYR A 116 11.89 20.35 -9.29
CA TYR A 116 10.49 19.86 -9.34
C TYR A 116 10.10 19.26 -10.70
N GLU A 117 10.76 19.69 -11.77
CA GLU A 117 10.55 19.14 -13.12
C GLU A 117 11.09 17.70 -13.27
N ASP A 118 11.91 17.25 -12.31
CA ASP A 118 12.45 15.87 -12.28
C ASP A 118 11.48 14.89 -11.59
N LEU A 119 10.36 15.36 -11.01
CA LEU A 119 9.32 14.50 -10.47
C LEU A 119 8.74 13.61 -11.57
N PRO A 120 8.73 12.28 -11.38
CA PRO A 120 8.14 11.38 -12.36
C PRO A 120 6.61 11.44 -12.33
N ASP A 121 5.98 11.00 -13.43
CA ASP A 121 4.55 10.70 -13.42
C ASP A 121 4.21 9.72 -12.32
N ARG A 122 3.16 10.02 -11.55
CA ARG A 122 2.71 9.20 -10.43
C ARG A 122 1.24 8.81 -10.58
N TYR A 123 0.98 7.54 -10.39
CA TYR A 123 -0.34 6.93 -10.41
C TYR A 123 -0.71 6.45 -9.00
N THR A 124 -1.73 7.06 -8.39
CA THR A 124 -2.32 6.55 -7.13
C THR A 124 -3.53 5.71 -7.50
N ILE A 125 -3.44 4.41 -7.29
CA ILE A 125 -4.41 3.42 -7.75
C ILE A 125 -5.11 2.81 -6.53
N PHE A 126 -6.43 3.01 -6.43
CA PHE A 126 -7.26 2.33 -5.44
C PHE A 126 -8.02 1.18 -6.10
N ILE A 127 -7.78 -0.04 -5.65
CA ILE A 127 -8.58 -1.21 -6.00
C ILE A 127 -9.60 -1.40 -4.87
N THR A 128 -10.86 -1.09 -5.13
CA THR A 128 -11.93 -1.16 -4.12
C THR A 128 -12.78 -2.41 -4.29
N GLU A 129 -13.15 -3.08 -3.19
CA GLU A 129 -14.03 -4.26 -3.27
C GLU A 129 -15.42 -3.88 -3.83
N GLY A 130 -15.91 -2.67 -3.54
CA GLY A 130 -17.12 -2.08 -4.09
C GLY A 130 -16.86 -1.10 -5.22
N ASP A 131 -17.92 -0.67 -5.91
CA ASP A 131 -17.84 0.46 -6.85
C ASP A 131 -17.89 1.79 -6.09
N TYR A 132 -16.75 2.46 -5.93
CA TYR A 132 -16.65 3.70 -5.14
C TYR A 132 -17.61 4.80 -5.62
N TYR A 133 -17.73 4.99 -6.95
CA TYR A 133 -18.59 6.03 -7.53
C TYR A 133 -19.98 5.54 -7.92
N ARG A 134 -20.27 4.24 -7.84
CA ARG A 134 -21.58 3.63 -8.13
C ARG A 134 -22.11 3.93 -9.53
N ARG A 135 -21.21 3.94 -10.53
CA ARG A 135 -21.54 4.19 -11.94
C ARG A 135 -21.28 2.99 -12.85
N MET A 136 -20.82 1.86 -12.26
CA MET A 136 -20.53 0.60 -12.93
C MET A 136 -19.42 0.69 -13.99
N GLU A 137 -18.63 1.76 -14.00
CA GLU A 137 -17.43 1.82 -14.83
C GLU A 137 -16.34 0.89 -14.29
N PRO A 138 -15.54 0.27 -15.15
CA PRO A 138 -14.45 -0.61 -14.71
C PRO A 138 -13.33 0.15 -14.02
N VAL A 139 -13.02 1.34 -14.51
CA VAL A 139 -11.96 2.23 -14.02
C VAL A 139 -12.44 3.67 -14.10
N TYR A 140 -12.23 4.41 -13.02
CA TYR A 140 -12.44 5.86 -13.00
C TYR A 140 -11.08 6.55 -12.98
N HIS A 141 -10.88 7.49 -13.89
CA HIS A 141 -9.67 8.27 -14.00
C HIS A 141 -9.92 9.69 -13.48
N ALA A 142 -9.07 10.17 -12.58
CA ALA A 142 -9.10 11.52 -12.07
C ALA A 142 -7.73 12.18 -12.24
N GLN A 143 -7.74 13.44 -12.69
CA GLN A 143 -6.56 14.27 -12.88
C GLN A 143 -6.91 15.74 -12.66
N ASN A 144 -5.91 16.57 -12.44
CA ASN A 144 -6.08 18.02 -12.35
C ASN A 144 -6.31 18.62 -13.74
N THR A 145 -7.19 19.63 -13.80
CA THR A 145 -7.56 20.32 -15.05
C THR A 145 -7.54 21.84 -14.90
N ILE A 146 -7.36 22.55 -15.99
CA ILE A 146 -7.43 24.01 -16.07
C ILE A 146 -8.83 24.40 -16.55
N LYS A 147 -9.62 24.95 -15.67
CA LYS A 147 -11.04 25.27 -15.92
C LYS A 147 -11.22 26.26 -17.09
N GLU A 148 -10.38 27.27 -17.19
CA GLU A 148 -10.44 28.32 -18.20
C GLU A 148 -9.98 27.84 -19.60
N LEU A 149 -9.40 26.65 -19.68
CA LEU A 149 -8.99 25.99 -20.92
C LEU A 149 -9.88 24.75 -21.22
N ASP A 150 -11.18 24.88 -21.04
CA ASP A 150 -12.17 23.82 -21.32
C ASP A 150 -11.88 22.51 -20.56
N ASN A 151 -11.37 22.62 -19.34
CA ASN A 151 -10.91 21.49 -18.52
C ASN A 151 -9.77 20.66 -19.17
N ALA A 152 -8.91 21.31 -19.97
CA ALA A 152 -7.68 20.67 -20.43
C ALA A 152 -6.86 20.14 -19.25
N ALA A 153 -6.17 19.02 -19.43
CA ALA A 153 -5.30 18.43 -18.40
C ALA A 153 -4.24 19.45 -17.93
N LEU A 154 -3.99 19.55 -16.62
CA LEU A 154 -2.95 20.41 -16.07
C LEU A 154 -1.55 19.93 -16.52
N GLY A 155 -1.36 18.62 -16.70
CA GLY A 155 -0.08 18.05 -17.11
C GLY A 155 0.96 18.01 -15.98
N ASP A 156 0.49 17.90 -14.74
CA ASP A 156 1.33 17.84 -13.53
C ASP A 156 1.85 16.44 -13.20
N GLY A 157 1.62 15.45 -14.06
CA GLY A 157 2.06 14.07 -13.84
C GLY A 157 1.37 13.34 -12.67
N SER A 158 0.29 13.92 -12.10
CA SER A 158 -0.42 13.35 -10.94
C SER A 158 -1.76 12.75 -11.35
N TYR A 159 -1.87 11.43 -11.27
CA TYR A 159 -3.05 10.68 -11.68
C TYR A 159 -3.62 9.85 -10.53
N ILE A 160 -4.96 9.75 -10.46
CA ILE A 160 -5.65 8.90 -9.50
C ILE A 160 -6.58 7.97 -10.27
N LEU A 161 -6.49 6.66 -9.99
CA LEU A 161 -7.35 5.65 -10.60
C LEU A 161 -8.13 4.92 -9.51
N TYR A 162 -9.43 4.72 -9.76
CA TYR A 162 -10.28 3.87 -8.91
C TYR A 162 -10.72 2.66 -9.73
N ILE A 163 -10.36 1.49 -9.26
CA ILE A 163 -10.69 0.22 -9.91
C ILE A 163 -11.89 -0.39 -9.20
N ASN A 164 -12.94 -0.64 -9.97
CA ASN A 164 -14.19 -1.19 -9.47
C ASN A 164 -14.09 -2.71 -9.30
N GLY A 165 -13.93 -3.21 -8.08
CA GLY A 165 -13.84 -4.65 -7.78
C GLY A 165 -15.12 -5.43 -8.00
N GLN A 166 -16.27 -4.76 -8.22
CA GLN A 166 -17.52 -5.41 -8.62
C GLN A 166 -17.61 -5.64 -10.12
N TYR A 167 -16.78 -4.97 -10.92
CA TYR A 167 -16.78 -5.14 -12.38
C TYR A 167 -16.06 -6.44 -12.75
N ARG A 168 -16.84 -7.46 -13.18
CA ARG A 168 -16.34 -8.81 -13.47
C ARG A 168 -16.76 -9.29 -14.86
N ASN A 169 -16.76 -8.41 -15.84
CA ASN A 169 -17.03 -8.79 -17.21
C ASN A 169 -15.89 -9.68 -17.75
N PRO A 170 -16.12 -10.99 -18.01
CA PRO A 170 -15.06 -11.92 -18.44
C PRO A 170 -14.50 -11.58 -19.83
N GLY A 171 -15.23 -10.79 -20.61
CA GLY A 171 -14.79 -10.33 -21.94
C GLY A 171 -13.71 -9.25 -21.90
N THR A 172 -13.39 -8.69 -20.73
CA THR A 172 -12.42 -7.60 -20.59
C THR A 172 -11.24 -8.01 -19.71
N PRO A 173 -10.01 -7.51 -19.96
CA PRO A 173 -8.85 -7.79 -19.10
C PRO A 173 -9.08 -7.39 -17.64
N ILE A 174 -9.61 -6.18 -17.41
CA ILE A 174 -9.89 -5.67 -16.06
C ILE A 174 -10.97 -6.49 -15.35
N GLY A 175 -11.99 -6.95 -16.05
CA GLY A 175 -13.04 -7.79 -15.46
C GLY A 175 -12.52 -9.17 -15.05
N ARG A 176 -11.61 -9.77 -15.81
CA ARG A 176 -10.90 -11.01 -15.43
C ARG A 176 -9.96 -10.78 -14.24
N LEU A 177 -9.26 -9.65 -14.20
CA LEU A 177 -8.42 -9.30 -13.07
C LEU A 177 -9.26 -9.14 -11.79
N MET A 178 -10.39 -8.45 -11.83
CA MET A 178 -11.28 -8.28 -10.67
C MET A 178 -11.96 -9.60 -10.27
N HIS A 179 -12.18 -10.51 -11.20
CA HIS A 179 -12.54 -11.90 -10.87
C HIS A 179 -11.43 -12.54 -10.01
N ASP A 180 -10.19 -12.49 -10.46
CA ASP A 180 -9.04 -13.07 -9.76
C ASP A 180 -8.86 -12.45 -8.37
N PHE A 181 -9.07 -11.15 -8.21
CA PHE A 181 -9.02 -10.46 -6.92
C PHE A 181 -10.07 -10.96 -5.92
N SER A 182 -11.18 -11.49 -6.40
CA SER A 182 -12.26 -11.99 -5.55
C SER A 182 -12.13 -13.48 -5.19
N CYS A 183 -11.24 -14.21 -5.85
CA CYS A 183 -11.07 -15.64 -5.66
C CYS A 183 -10.18 -15.96 -4.46
N SER A 184 -10.67 -16.81 -3.54
CA SER A 184 -9.84 -17.42 -2.51
C SER A 184 -9.19 -18.73 -3.00
N ASN A 185 -9.81 -19.44 -3.94
CA ASN A 185 -9.29 -20.70 -4.47
C ASN A 185 -8.30 -20.45 -5.64
N SER A 186 -7.05 -20.87 -5.46
CA SER A 186 -5.97 -20.74 -6.45
C SER A 186 -6.32 -21.35 -7.82
N SER A 187 -7.13 -22.44 -7.85
CA SER A 187 -7.50 -23.12 -9.08
C SER A 187 -8.38 -22.29 -9.99
N LEU A 188 -9.14 -21.34 -9.43
CA LEU A 188 -10.09 -20.46 -10.13
C LEU A 188 -9.42 -19.20 -10.70
N ILE A 189 -8.19 -18.90 -10.32
CA ILE A 189 -7.44 -17.75 -10.85
C ILE A 189 -7.21 -17.92 -12.36
N LEU A 190 -7.54 -16.91 -13.13
CA LEU A 190 -7.49 -16.92 -14.59
C LEU A 190 -6.11 -16.55 -15.14
N ASN A 191 -5.47 -15.53 -14.55
CA ASN A 191 -4.13 -15.10 -14.97
C ASN A 191 -3.08 -16.12 -14.55
N PRO A 192 -2.27 -16.69 -15.47
CA PRO A 192 -1.34 -17.77 -15.17
C PRO A 192 -0.19 -17.37 -14.23
N ILE A 193 0.29 -16.12 -14.30
CA ILE A 193 1.36 -15.59 -13.45
C ILE A 193 0.83 -15.44 -12.03
N LEU A 194 -0.29 -14.75 -11.85
CA LEU A 194 -0.94 -14.60 -10.54
C LEU A 194 -1.34 -15.95 -9.96
N LYS A 195 -1.87 -16.87 -10.78
CA LYS A 195 -2.22 -18.23 -10.36
C LYS A 195 -1.03 -18.98 -9.79
N LYS A 196 0.12 -18.93 -10.48
CA LYS A 196 1.35 -19.59 -10.03
C LYS A 196 1.80 -19.04 -8.67
N ARG A 197 1.81 -17.72 -8.51
CA ARG A 197 2.19 -17.05 -7.26
C ARG A 197 1.24 -17.40 -6.11
N ILE A 198 -0.07 -17.27 -6.34
CA ILE A 198 -1.11 -17.58 -5.33
C ILE A 198 -1.07 -19.06 -4.92
N LYS A 199 -0.87 -19.95 -5.89
CA LYS A 199 -0.71 -21.37 -5.61
C LYS A 199 0.51 -21.65 -4.74
N TYR A 200 1.66 -21.04 -5.05
CA TYR A 200 2.86 -21.12 -4.21
C TYR A 200 2.56 -20.68 -2.77
N LEU A 201 1.95 -19.51 -2.59
CA LEU A 201 1.66 -18.96 -1.26
C LEU A 201 0.69 -19.81 -0.44
N LYS A 202 -0.30 -20.44 -1.09
CA LYS A 202 -1.38 -21.21 -0.42
C LYS A 202 -1.14 -22.70 -0.29
N GLU A 203 -0.33 -23.30 -1.16
CA GLU A 203 -0.23 -24.76 -1.25
C GLU A 203 1.18 -25.29 -0.95
N GLU A 204 2.21 -24.41 -0.97
CA GLU A 204 3.59 -24.84 -0.77
C GLU A 204 4.14 -24.41 0.60
N GLU A 205 4.95 -25.27 1.23
CA GLU A 205 5.53 -24.98 2.55
C GLU A 205 6.41 -23.70 2.56
N GLY A 206 7.12 -23.44 1.46
CA GLY A 206 7.91 -22.22 1.28
C GLY A 206 7.04 -20.97 1.25
N GLY A 207 5.90 -21.04 0.56
CA GLY A 207 4.92 -19.97 0.49
C GLY A 207 4.27 -19.70 1.86
N HIS A 208 3.88 -20.74 2.59
CA HIS A 208 3.35 -20.60 3.95
C HIS A 208 4.35 -19.93 4.87
N ARG A 209 5.63 -20.28 4.80
CA ARG A 209 6.68 -19.62 5.60
C ARG A 209 6.85 -18.15 5.23
N SER A 210 6.79 -17.84 3.93
CA SER A 210 6.85 -16.44 3.45
C SER A 210 5.68 -15.62 3.97
N MET A 211 4.46 -16.18 3.91
CA MET A 211 3.25 -15.56 4.46
C MET A 211 3.37 -15.29 5.97
N CYS A 212 3.76 -16.32 6.76
CA CYS A 212 3.90 -16.16 8.21
C CYS A 212 4.94 -15.07 8.55
N LYS A 213 6.09 -15.06 7.87
CA LYS A 213 7.11 -14.03 8.07
C LYS A 213 6.56 -12.63 7.76
N LEU A 214 5.91 -12.46 6.60
CA LEU A 214 5.34 -11.17 6.23
C LEU A 214 4.28 -10.72 7.25
N MET A 215 3.41 -11.61 7.72
CA MET A 215 2.42 -11.30 8.74
C MET A 215 3.07 -10.86 10.06
N ASP A 216 4.16 -11.52 10.48
CA ASP A 216 4.90 -11.14 11.68
C ASP A 216 5.57 -9.77 11.50
N ASP A 217 6.17 -9.50 10.35
CA ASP A 217 6.79 -8.21 10.02
C ASP A 217 5.73 -7.08 10.03
N LEU A 218 4.55 -7.30 9.43
CA LEU A 218 3.42 -6.37 9.43
C LEU A 218 2.91 -6.07 10.85
N ILE A 219 2.78 -7.10 11.70
CA ILE A 219 2.36 -6.92 13.09
C ILE A 219 3.39 -6.10 13.85
N ASN A 220 4.69 -6.38 13.65
CA ASN A 220 5.77 -5.65 14.29
C ASN A 220 5.78 -4.17 13.87
N ASP A 221 5.54 -3.87 12.60
CA ASP A 221 5.47 -2.48 12.09
C ASP A 221 4.28 -1.73 12.71
N VAL A 222 3.09 -2.34 12.76
CA VAL A 222 1.91 -1.74 13.42
C VAL A 222 2.15 -1.49 14.91
N VAL A 223 2.81 -2.44 15.60
CA VAL A 223 3.18 -2.27 17.01
C VAL A 223 4.15 -1.10 17.17
N LYS A 224 5.17 -1.01 16.32
CA LYS A 224 6.16 0.07 16.35
C LYS A 224 5.54 1.44 16.07
N ASP A 225 4.63 1.53 15.11
CA ASP A 225 3.91 2.78 14.81
C ASP A 225 3.07 3.25 15.99
N ARG A 226 2.36 2.33 16.64
CA ARG A 226 1.61 2.62 17.87
C ARG A 226 2.53 3.09 18.99
N ASP A 227 3.68 2.47 19.17
CA ASP A 227 4.66 2.81 20.20
C ASP A 227 5.27 4.20 19.92
N ILE A 228 5.48 4.56 18.64
CA ILE A 228 5.88 5.91 18.20
C ILE A 228 4.79 6.96 18.51
N GLU A 229 3.54 6.68 18.19
CA GLU A 229 2.43 7.61 18.48
C GLU A 229 2.28 7.81 20.00
N MET A 230 2.36 6.73 20.78
CA MET A 230 2.36 6.82 22.26
C MET A 230 3.52 7.69 22.76
N ALA A 231 4.73 7.52 22.23
CA ALA A 231 5.87 8.34 22.62
C ALA A 231 5.64 9.82 22.29
N LYS A 232 5.11 10.13 21.11
CA LYS A 232 4.76 11.52 20.72
C LYS A 232 3.75 12.15 21.68
N ASP A 233 2.69 11.40 22.02
CA ASP A 233 1.67 11.88 22.97
C ASP A 233 2.26 12.18 24.35
N LEU A 234 3.14 11.30 24.86
CA LEU A 234 3.81 11.48 26.13
C LEU A 234 4.79 12.67 26.11
N ILE A 235 5.51 12.88 25.00
CA ILE A 235 6.37 14.05 24.78
C ILE A 235 5.54 15.34 24.78
N VAL A 236 4.37 15.34 24.15
CA VAL A 236 3.44 16.51 24.14
C VAL A 236 2.94 16.82 25.54
N LEU A 237 2.61 15.79 26.32
CA LEU A 237 2.17 15.95 27.72
C LEU A 237 3.24 16.60 28.60
N GLY A 238 4.53 16.38 28.33
CA GLY A 238 5.65 17.03 29.01
C GLY A 238 5.75 16.76 30.50
N LYS A 239 5.27 15.61 30.97
CA LYS A 239 5.21 15.22 32.39
C LYS A 239 6.21 14.13 32.77
N LEU A 240 6.85 13.50 31.79
CA LEU A 240 7.77 12.39 32.00
C LEU A 240 9.13 12.73 31.37
N SER A 241 10.21 12.20 31.96
CA SER A 241 11.54 12.26 31.34
C SER A 241 11.56 11.46 30.00
N LEU A 242 12.48 11.78 29.11
CA LEU A 242 12.65 11.01 27.88
C LEU A 242 13.00 9.55 28.15
N GLU A 243 13.70 9.26 29.25
CA GLU A 243 14.00 7.90 29.70
C GLU A 243 12.73 7.13 30.13
N ASP A 244 11.82 7.80 30.85
CA ASP A 244 10.56 7.18 31.25
C ASP A 244 9.62 6.98 30.07
N ILE A 245 9.62 7.90 29.12
CA ILE A 245 8.89 7.76 27.85
C ILE A 245 9.44 6.57 27.05
N SER A 246 10.77 6.42 26.97
CA SER A 246 11.42 5.26 26.34
C SER A 246 10.95 3.94 26.94
N LYS A 247 10.92 3.84 28.26
CA LYS A 247 10.41 2.64 28.95
C LYS A 247 8.92 2.40 28.71
N ALA A 248 8.11 3.45 28.75
CA ALA A 248 6.66 3.36 28.56
C ALA A 248 6.28 2.98 27.12
N SER A 249 6.92 3.59 26.12
CA SER A 249 6.68 3.35 24.71
C SER A 249 7.42 2.14 24.14
N ARG A 250 8.34 1.52 24.90
CA ARG A 250 9.21 0.42 24.45
C ARG A 250 10.14 0.78 23.29
N LEU A 251 10.32 2.06 23.01
CA LEU A 251 11.24 2.56 21.99
C LEU A 251 12.64 2.80 22.60
N PRO A 252 13.71 2.66 21.79
CA PRO A 252 15.05 3.08 22.21
C PRO A 252 15.06 4.56 22.61
N LEU A 253 15.86 4.89 23.64
CA LEU A 253 15.98 6.28 24.12
C LEU A 253 16.41 7.23 22.99
N SER A 254 17.34 6.82 22.14
CA SER A 254 17.77 7.59 20.96
C SER A 254 16.62 7.96 20.02
N THR A 255 15.68 7.04 19.80
CA THR A 255 14.49 7.30 18.98
C THR A 255 13.57 8.31 19.65
N VAL A 256 13.38 8.24 20.98
CA VAL A 256 12.57 9.19 21.73
C VAL A 256 13.22 10.59 21.75
N GLU A 257 14.53 10.67 21.85
CA GLU A 257 15.31 11.92 21.76
C GLU A 257 15.16 12.57 20.37
N GLU A 258 15.25 11.77 19.31
CA GLU A 258 15.01 12.25 17.92
C GLU A 258 13.58 12.77 17.76
N LEU A 259 12.58 12.06 18.26
CA LEU A 259 11.18 12.49 18.22
C LEU A 259 11.00 13.81 19.00
N ALA A 260 11.52 13.92 20.22
CA ALA A 260 11.43 15.12 21.04
C ALA A 260 12.10 16.31 20.34
N SER A 261 13.31 16.11 19.78
CA SER A 261 14.04 17.12 19.03
C SER A 261 13.25 17.60 17.80
N SER A 262 12.67 16.70 17.03
CA SER A 262 11.85 17.01 15.85
C SER A 262 10.59 17.81 16.18
N MET A 263 10.05 17.60 17.40
CA MET A 263 8.87 18.29 17.92
C MET A 263 9.22 19.60 18.67
N GLY A 264 10.50 19.99 18.71
CA GLY A 264 10.97 21.18 19.39
C GLY A 264 10.81 21.16 20.91
N LYS A 265 10.73 19.96 21.51
CA LYS A 265 10.64 19.74 22.95
C LYS A 265 12.01 19.40 23.52
N LYS A 266 12.32 19.92 24.69
CA LYS A 266 13.51 19.55 25.48
C LYS A 266 13.06 18.62 26.60
N ASP A 267 14.00 17.81 27.08
CA ASP A 267 13.79 16.98 28.27
C ASP A 267 13.30 17.88 29.43
N PRO A 268 12.18 17.59 30.04
CA PRO A 268 11.80 18.25 31.30
C PRO A 268 12.83 17.83 32.36
N ALA A 269 13.64 18.81 32.82
CA ALA A 269 14.68 18.63 33.84
C ALA A 269 14.11 18.11 35.16
#